data_ce2e8766140b08aabf18676c7674d6e3
#
_entry.id   ce2e8766140b08aabf18676c7674d6e3
#
_cell.length_a   1.000
_cell.length_b   1.000
_cell.length_c   1.000
_cell.angle_alpha   90.00
_cell.angle_beta   90.00
_cell.angle_gamma   90.00
#
_symmetry.space_group_name_H-M   'P 1'
#
loop_
_entity.id
_entity.type
_entity.pdbx_description
1 polymer ?
#
loop_
_entity_poly.entity_id
_entity_poly.type
_entity_poly.pdbx_seq_one_letter_code
_entity_poly.pdbx_strand_id
1 'polypeptide(L)'
;MVVKVKRNIPNKIHIIGSVGSGKTTLARNLSSKLNIPFYELDNVVWRRFKSGDKRRTDDERNEILNTIVQTDAWIVEGVHHEWVSQSFQNAEWIIFLDTDFFKRKYRITKRFILQKIGLEHANYKPSFKMFKKMFQWNVYFENESKPEILKILSQYNEKVIILRDNVEIETHL
;
A
#
# COMPACT_ATOMS: atom_id res chain seq x y z
N MET A 1 13.64 -23.64 25.58
CA MET A 1 14.53 -23.19 24.50
C MET A 1 13.66 -22.86 23.30
N VAL A 2 13.33 -21.56 23.12
CA VAL A 2 12.49 -21.12 21.99
C VAL A 2 13.40 -21.05 20.77
N VAL A 3 13.25 -21.98 19.85
CA VAL A 3 13.91 -21.93 18.55
C VAL A 3 13.30 -20.74 17.79
N LYS A 4 14.00 -19.61 17.73
CA LYS A 4 13.70 -18.53 16.78
C LYS A 4 13.90 -19.12 15.39
N VAL A 5 12.84 -19.54 14.75
CA VAL A 5 12.87 -19.83 13.31
C VAL A 5 13.24 -18.50 12.63
N LYS A 6 14.46 -18.43 12.11
CA LYS A 6 14.87 -17.33 11.22
C LYS A 6 13.93 -17.37 10.02
N ARG A 7 12.91 -16.52 10.01
CA ARG A 7 12.10 -16.34 8.80
C ARG A 7 13.04 -15.78 7.75
N ASN A 8 13.09 -16.42 6.59
CA ASN A 8 13.84 -15.89 5.46
C ASN A 8 13.30 -14.48 5.16
N ILE A 9 14.20 -13.52 5.02
CA ILE A 9 13.86 -12.14 4.62
C ILE A 9 13.22 -12.25 3.23
N PRO A 10 11.99 -11.73 3.04
CA PRO A 10 11.29 -11.85 1.77
C PRO A 10 11.87 -10.92 0.71
N ASN A 11 11.90 -11.39 -0.53
CA ASN A 11 12.25 -10.58 -1.70
C ASN A 11 11.02 -9.99 -2.39
N LYS A 12 9.84 -10.58 -2.21
CA LYS A 12 8.61 -10.19 -2.89
C LYS A 12 7.52 -9.86 -1.87
N ILE A 13 7.19 -8.57 -1.76
CA ILE A 13 6.29 -8.06 -0.71
C ILE A 13 5.14 -7.27 -1.35
N HIS A 14 3.90 -7.61 -1.00
CA HIS A 14 2.73 -6.78 -1.29
C HIS A 14 2.22 -6.13 0.00
N ILE A 15 2.08 -4.81 0.00
CA ILE A 15 1.55 -4.03 1.12
C ILE A 15 0.20 -3.45 0.73
N ILE A 16 -0.85 -3.85 1.42
CA ILE A 16 -2.22 -3.39 1.18
C ILE A 16 -2.80 -2.71 2.42
N GLY A 17 -3.66 -1.73 2.23
CA GLY A 17 -4.36 -1.01 3.30
C GLY A 17 -5.00 0.28 2.81
N SER A 18 -5.73 0.98 3.68
CA SER A 18 -6.47 2.20 3.38
C SER A 18 -5.58 3.43 3.12
N VAL A 19 -6.19 4.49 2.63
CA VAL A 19 -5.61 5.83 2.69
C VAL A 19 -5.27 6.22 4.14
N GLY A 20 -4.09 6.80 4.36
CA GLY A 20 -3.62 7.17 5.70
C GLY A 20 -3.15 6.02 6.59
N SER A 21 -3.14 4.76 6.12
CA SER A 21 -2.63 3.63 6.91
C SER A 21 -1.12 3.66 7.13
N GLY A 22 -0.36 4.27 6.21
CA GLY A 22 1.10 4.38 6.28
C GLY A 22 1.84 3.38 5.38
N LYS A 23 1.16 2.79 4.39
CA LYS A 23 1.74 1.85 3.41
C LYS A 23 3.00 2.37 2.74
N THR A 24 2.94 3.58 2.16
CA THR A 24 4.07 4.18 1.45
C THR A 24 5.28 4.40 2.36
N THR A 25 5.03 4.78 3.62
CA THR A 25 6.10 4.90 4.62
C THR A 25 6.72 3.53 4.91
N LEU A 26 5.89 2.51 5.11
CA LEU A 26 6.37 1.14 5.33
C LEU A 26 7.14 0.61 4.12
N ALA A 27 6.59 0.78 2.90
CA ALA A 27 7.25 0.37 1.66
C ALA A 27 8.63 1.00 1.49
N ARG A 28 8.74 2.31 1.75
CA ARG A 28 10.02 3.05 1.68
C ARG A 28 11.02 2.55 2.71
N ASN A 29 10.58 2.33 3.94
CA ASN A 29 11.45 1.83 5.01
C ASN A 29 11.95 0.41 4.70
N LEU A 30 11.08 -0.49 4.27
CA LEU A 30 11.45 -1.84 3.86
C LEU A 30 12.36 -1.83 2.63
N SER A 31 12.05 -1.01 1.62
CA SER A 31 12.90 -0.83 0.43
C SER A 31 14.33 -0.42 0.81
N SER A 32 14.46 0.56 1.70
CA SER A 32 15.77 1.01 2.19
C SER A 32 16.49 -0.06 3.01
N LYS A 33 15.77 -0.76 3.90
CA LYS A 33 16.34 -1.76 4.80
C LYS A 33 16.78 -3.05 4.07
N LEU A 34 15.97 -3.47 3.08
CA LEU A 34 16.18 -4.72 2.33
C LEU A 34 16.92 -4.51 1.00
N ASN A 35 17.12 -3.26 0.59
CA ASN A 35 17.67 -2.90 -0.73
C ASN A 35 16.84 -3.46 -1.89
N ILE A 36 15.52 -3.39 -1.79
CA ILE A 36 14.53 -3.87 -2.77
C ILE A 36 13.76 -2.69 -3.35
N PRO A 37 13.56 -2.58 -4.68
CA PRO A 37 12.77 -1.51 -5.26
C PRO A 37 11.31 -1.58 -4.81
N PHE A 38 10.67 -0.40 -4.59
CA PHE A 38 9.25 -0.35 -4.29
C PHE A 38 8.47 0.42 -5.35
N TYR A 39 7.20 0.03 -5.54
CA TYR A 39 6.29 0.54 -6.56
C TYR A 39 4.94 0.88 -5.93
N GLU A 40 4.51 2.13 -6.11
CA GLU A 40 3.17 2.58 -5.72
C GLU A 40 2.17 2.20 -6.83
N LEU A 41 1.14 1.43 -6.52
CA LEU A 41 0.09 1.05 -7.48
C LEU A 41 -0.64 2.26 -8.07
N ASP A 42 -0.72 3.36 -7.33
CA ASP A 42 -1.27 4.60 -7.87
C ASP A 42 -0.46 5.10 -9.08
N ASN A 43 0.85 4.89 -9.12
CA ASN A 43 1.69 5.22 -10.28
C ASN A 43 1.60 4.17 -11.39
N VAL A 44 1.16 2.95 -11.08
CA VAL A 44 0.81 1.93 -12.08
C VAL A 44 -0.53 2.27 -12.74
N VAL A 45 -1.49 2.82 -12.00
CA VAL A 45 -2.80 3.25 -12.53
C VAL A 45 -2.71 4.57 -13.28
N TRP A 46 -1.93 5.53 -12.80
CA TRP A 46 -1.88 6.89 -13.33
C TRP A 46 -0.53 7.22 -13.96
N ARG A 47 -0.57 7.75 -15.21
CA ARG A 47 0.58 8.46 -15.80
C ARG A 47 0.59 9.89 -15.27
N ARG A 48 1.72 10.29 -14.69
CA ARG A 48 1.88 11.64 -14.13
C ARG A 48 2.45 12.57 -15.20
N PHE A 49 1.73 13.64 -15.54
CA PHE A 49 2.16 14.68 -16.46
C PHE A 49 2.05 16.06 -15.80
N LYS A 50 2.87 17.00 -16.23
CA LYS A 50 2.76 18.41 -15.79
C LYS A 50 1.40 19.03 -16.14
N SER A 51 0.78 18.57 -17.22
CA SER A 51 -0.55 18.98 -17.69
C SER A 51 -1.71 18.33 -16.96
N GLY A 52 -1.45 17.37 -16.07
CA GLY A 52 -2.45 16.61 -15.32
C GLY A 52 -2.30 15.11 -15.53
N ASP A 53 -2.78 14.34 -14.57
CA ASP A 53 -2.66 12.89 -14.58
C ASP A 53 -3.62 12.25 -15.59
N LYS A 54 -3.14 11.25 -16.33
CA LYS A 54 -3.94 10.44 -17.23
C LYS A 54 -4.03 9.00 -16.71
N ARG A 55 -5.25 8.46 -16.58
CA ARG A 55 -5.44 7.06 -16.21
C ARG A 55 -5.01 6.15 -17.36
N ARG A 56 -4.25 5.11 -17.05
CA ARG A 56 -3.94 4.03 -17.99
C ARG A 56 -5.16 3.16 -18.26
N THR A 57 -5.17 2.50 -19.40
CA THR A 57 -6.12 1.41 -19.66
C THR A 57 -5.85 0.24 -18.71
N ASP A 58 -6.82 -0.65 -18.58
CA ASP A 58 -6.68 -1.83 -17.73
C ASP A 58 -5.57 -2.76 -18.28
N ASP A 59 -5.44 -2.89 -19.59
CA ASP A 59 -4.37 -3.68 -20.22
C ASP A 59 -2.99 -3.10 -19.94
N GLU A 60 -2.78 -1.79 -20.17
CA GLU A 60 -1.51 -1.10 -19.84
C GLU A 60 -1.13 -1.25 -18.36
N ARG A 61 -2.09 -1.11 -17.48
CA ARG A 61 -1.91 -1.26 -16.03
C ARG A 61 -1.49 -2.68 -15.66
N ASN A 62 -2.20 -3.68 -16.22
CA ASN A 62 -1.95 -5.09 -15.94
C ASN A 62 -0.60 -5.53 -16.50
N GLU A 63 -0.19 -5.05 -17.67
CA GLU A 63 1.13 -5.31 -18.26
C GLU A 63 2.26 -4.77 -17.39
N ILE A 64 2.12 -3.53 -16.87
CA ILE A 64 3.11 -2.95 -15.97
C ILE A 64 3.22 -3.77 -14.67
N LEU A 65 2.08 -4.12 -14.06
CA LEU A 65 2.10 -4.94 -12.86
C LEU A 65 2.75 -6.30 -13.12
N ASN A 66 2.41 -6.94 -14.24
CA ASN A 66 3.01 -8.21 -14.64
C ASN A 66 4.54 -8.09 -14.78
N THR A 67 5.03 -7.05 -15.42
CA THR A 67 6.47 -6.77 -15.54
C THR A 67 7.14 -6.65 -14.16
N ILE A 68 6.51 -5.95 -13.21
CA ILE A 68 7.04 -5.80 -11.86
C ILE A 68 7.12 -7.15 -11.14
N VAL A 69 6.03 -7.92 -11.15
CA VAL A 69 5.95 -9.17 -10.36
C VAL A 69 6.80 -10.31 -10.93
N GLN A 70 7.25 -10.20 -12.17
CA GLN A 70 8.20 -11.15 -12.79
C GLN A 70 9.65 -10.89 -12.36
N THR A 71 9.98 -9.75 -11.78
CA THR A 71 11.33 -9.51 -11.26
C THR A 71 11.61 -10.33 -10.00
N ASP A 72 12.90 -10.52 -9.68
CA ASP A 72 13.33 -11.36 -8.56
C ASP A 72 13.00 -10.73 -7.20
N ALA A 73 12.95 -9.39 -7.12
CA ALA A 73 12.71 -8.68 -5.89
C ALA A 73 11.88 -7.42 -6.13
N TRP A 74 10.83 -7.23 -5.33
CA TRP A 74 9.95 -6.06 -5.42
C TRP A 74 9.11 -5.86 -4.16
N ILE A 75 8.76 -4.62 -3.90
CA ILE A 75 7.74 -4.23 -2.94
C ILE A 75 6.67 -3.47 -3.72
N VAL A 76 5.43 -3.93 -3.69
CA VAL A 76 4.27 -3.26 -4.30
C VAL A 76 3.37 -2.77 -3.17
N GLU A 77 2.91 -1.51 -3.24
CA GLU A 77 1.99 -0.97 -2.25
C GLU A 77 0.77 -0.28 -2.87
N GLY A 78 -0.40 -0.42 -2.24
CA GLY A 78 -1.61 0.27 -2.67
C GLY A 78 -2.86 -0.10 -1.91
N VAL A 79 -4.00 0.47 -2.35
CA VAL A 79 -5.33 0.17 -1.82
C VAL A 79 -6.08 -0.86 -2.67
N HIS A 80 -5.55 -1.15 -3.85
CA HIS A 80 -6.21 -2.00 -4.85
C HIS A 80 -6.15 -3.48 -4.44
N HIS A 81 -7.26 -4.19 -4.64
CA HIS A 81 -7.37 -5.63 -4.36
C HIS A 81 -8.03 -6.42 -5.51
N GLU A 82 -8.81 -5.76 -6.37
CA GLU A 82 -9.60 -6.41 -7.42
C GLU A 82 -8.75 -6.96 -8.58
N TRP A 83 -7.71 -6.21 -8.99
CA TRP A 83 -6.91 -6.51 -10.19
C TRP A 83 -5.46 -6.92 -9.91
N VAL A 84 -5.08 -7.05 -8.64
CA VAL A 84 -3.69 -7.34 -8.20
C VAL A 84 -3.44 -8.81 -7.84
N SER A 85 -4.30 -9.72 -8.26
CA SER A 85 -4.21 -11.15 -7.92
C SER A 85 -2.85 -11.75 -8.24
N GLN A 86 -2.22 -11.38 -9.36
CA GLN A 86 -0.88 -11.82 -9.73
C GLN A 86 0.17 -11.41 -8.67
N SER A 87 0.06 -10.19 -8.13
CA SER A 87 0.95 -9.74 -7.07
C SER A 87 0.75 -10.55 -5.79
N PHE A 88 -0.50 -10.82 -5.37
CA PHE A 88 -0.76 -11.68 -4.21
C PHE A 88 -0.22 -13.10 -4.39
N GLN A 89 -0.37 -13.68 -5.60
CA GLN A 89 0.13 -15.03 -5.90
C GLN A 89 1.65 -15.11 -5.81
N ASN A 90 2.37 -14.12 -6.35
CA ASN A 90 3.82 -14.10 -6.43
C ASN A 90 4.50 -13.53 -5.17
N ALA A 91 3.77 -12.84 -4.29
CA ALA A 91 4.31 -12.31 -3.05
C ALA A 91 4.73 -13.45 -2.10
N GLU A 92 5.86 -13.26 -1.42
CA GLU A 92 6.29 -14.08 -0.28
C GLU A 92 5.66 -13.59 1.02
N TRP A 93 5.48 -12.25 1.14
CA TRP A 93 4.70 -11.63 2.21
C TRP A 93 3.62 -10.75 1.65
N ILE A 94 2.43 -10.85 2.21
CA ILE A 94 1.32 -9.93 1.99
C ILE A 94 1.06 -9.22 3.31
N ILE A 95 1.41 -7.95 3.39
CA ILE A 95 1.25 -7.15 4.60
C ILE A 95 -0.04 -6.34 4.50
N PHE A 96 -1.00 -6.66 5.35
CA PHE A 96 -2.23 -5.89 5.48
C PHE A 96 -2.11 -4.88 6.63
N LEU A 97 -2.05 -3.58 6.30
CA LEU A 97 -2.06 -2.50 7.29
C LEU A 97 -3.49 -2.18 7.71
N ASP A 98 -3.96 -2.84 8.75
CA ASP A 98 -5.26 -2.62 9.40
C ASP A 98 -5.17 -1.53 10.48
N THR A 99 -4.65 -0.37 10.09
CA THR A 99 -4.52 0.78 10.98
C THR A 99 -5.90 1.28 11.42
N ASP A 100 -6.05 1.62 12.69
CA ASP A 100 -7.28 2.13 13.28
C ASP A 100 -7.90 3.29 12.48
N PHE A 101 -9.23 3.29 12.38
CA PHE A 101 -10.00 4.24 11.58
C PHE A 101 -9.75 5.71 11.99
N PHE A 102 -9.73 6.01 13.30
CA PHE A 102 -9.51 7.37 13.80
C PHE A 102 -8.05 7.80 13.61
N LYS A 103 -7.10 6.88 13.75
CA LYS A 103 -5.68 7.12 13.48
C LYS A 103 -5.46 7.48 12.01
N ARG A 104 -6.14 6.82 11.08
CA ARG A 104 -6.11 7.17 9.65
C ARG A 104 -6.71 8.56 9.40
N LYS A 105 -7.85 8.88 10.01
CA LYS A 105 -8.47 10.24 9.92
C LYS A 105 -7.51 11.31 10.40
N TYR A 106 -6.87 11.12 11.54
CA TYR A 106 -5.87 12.04 12.05
C TYR A 106 -4.70 12.23 11.07
N ARG A 107 -4.15 11.14 10.53
CA ARG A 107 -3.05 11.17 9.56
C ARG A 107 -3.45 11.88 8.25
N ILE A 108 -4.67 11.66 7.75
CA ILE A 108 -5.20 12.34 6.56
C ILE A 108 -5.30 13.86 6.83
N THR A 109 -5.83 14.26 7.99
CA THR A 109 -5.96 15.66 8.37
C THR A 109 -4.59 16.33 8.53
N LYS A 110 -3.67 15.70 9.28
CA LYS A 110 -2.30 16.20 9.47
C LYS A 110 -1.60 16.39 8.12
N ARG A 111 -1.63 15.38 7.25
CA ARG A 111 -1.03 15.46 5.91
C ARG A 111 -1.63 16.58 5.07
N PHE A 112 -2.95 16.74 5.06
CA PHE A 112 -3.61 17.84 4.34
C PHE A 112 -3.11 19.21 4.80
N ILE A 113 -3.00 19.44 6.13
CA ILE A 113 -2.48 20.67 6.69
C ILE A 113 -1.04 20.90 6.26
N LEU A 114 -0.16 19.91 6.43
CA LEU A 114 1.26 20.00 6.08
C LEU A 114 1.47 20.28 4.59
N GLN A 115 0.67 19.67 3.71
CA GLN A 115 0.70 19.92 2.27
C GLN A 115 0.21 21.32 1.92
N LYS A 116 -0.81 21.83 2.63
CA LYS A 116 -1.33 23.20 2.41
C LYS A 116 -0.32 24.29 2.77
N ILE A 117 0.47 24.06 3.80
CA ILE A 117 1.52 25.02 4.24
C ILE A 117 2.89 24.73 3.60
N GLY A 118 2.95 23.78 2.65
CA GLY A 118 4.17 23.50 1.88
C GLY A 118 5.26 22.71 2.63
N LEU A 119 4.97 22.17 3.80
CA LEU A 119 5.91 21.35 4.59
C LEU A 119 5.95 19.87 4.16
N GLU A 120 4.99 19.42 3.37
CA GLU A 120 4.96 18.07 2.82
C GLU A 120 4.61 18.10 1.34
N HIS A 121 5.33 17.31 0.55
CA HIS A 121 5.08 17.20 -0.90
C HIS A 121 3.80 16.42 -1.17
N ALA A 122 3.02 16.87 -2.16
CA ALA A 122 1.83 16.19 -2.65
C ALA A 122 1.97 15.84 -4.13
N ASN A 123 1.61 14.61 -4.50
CA ASN A 123 1.52 14.17 -5.90
C ASN A 123 0.30 14.77 -6.63
N TYR A 124 -0.54 15.55 -5.93
CA TYR A 124 -1.73 16.20 -6.44
C TYR A 124 -1.89 17.58 -5.79
N LYS A 125 -2.72 18.46 -6.38
CA LYS A 125 -3.01 19.78 -5.79
C LYS A 125 -3.87 19.62 -4.51
N PRO A 126 -3.38 19.99 -3.32
CA PRO A 126 -4.14 19.88 -2.08
C PRO A 126 -5.37 20.79 -2.12
N SER A 127 -6.55 20.19 -2.15
CA SER A 127 -7.83 20.91 -2.18
C SER A 127 -8.80 20.33 -1.14
N PHE A 128 -9.75 21.17 -0.66
CA PHE A 128 -10.79 20.67 0.24
C PHE A 128 -11.65 19.58 -0.39
N LYS A 129 -11.84 19.61 -1.71
CA LYS A 129 -12.54 18.56 -2.45
C LYS A 129 -11.80 17.22 -2.31
N MET A 130 -10.47 17.22 -2.49
CA MET A 130 -9.63 16.02 -2.33
C MET A 130 -9.62 15.55 -0.87
N PHE A 131 -9.51 16.47 0.09
CA PHE A 131 -9.57 16.16 1.50
C PHE A 131 -10.88 15.44 1.88
N LYS A 132 -12.04 16.01 1.48
CA LYS A 132 -13.35 15.36 1.68
C LYS A 132 -13.40 13.96 1.05
N LYS A 133 -12.85 13.82 -0.15
CA LYS A 133 -12.80 12.55 -0.87
C LYS A 133 -11.99 11.49 -0.13
N MET A 134 -10.87 11.86 0.49
CA MET A 134 -10.06 10.95 1.31
C MET A 134 -10.83 10.43 2.54
N PHE A 135 -11.66 11.26 3.16
CA PHE A 135 -12.53 10.81 4.23
C PHE A 135 -13.59 9.82 3.74
N GLN A 136 -14.20 10.09 2.59
CA GLN A 136 -15.15 9.18 1.97
C GLN A 136 -14.50 7.84 1.64
N TRP A 137 -13.29 7.85 1.08
CA TRP A 137 -12.53 6.62 0.81
C TRP A 137 -12.17 5.87 2.10
N ASN A 138 -11.87 6.57 3.19
CA ASN A 138 -11.58 5.93 4.46
C ASN A 138 -12.81 5.22 5.04
N VAL A 139 -14.00 5.82 4.91
CA VAL A 139 -15.27 5.20 5.31
C VAL A 139 -15.61 4.02 4.41
N TYR A 140 -15.50 4.20 3.09
CA TYR A 140 -15.76 3.14 2.11
C TYR A 140 -14.83 1.94 2.33
N PHE A 141 -13.56 2.20 2.61
CA PHE A 141 -12.61 1.14 2.92
C PHE A 141 -13.04 0.31 4.13
N GLU A 142 -13.48 0.95 5.21
CA GLU A 142 -13.87 0.23 6.43
C GLU A 142 -15.10 -0.65 6.20
N ASN A 143 -16.09 -0.14 5.47
CA ASN A 143 -17.39 -0.79 5.31
C ASN A 143 -17.43 -1.82 4.17
N GLU A 144 -16.69 -1.56 3.09
CA GLU A 144 -16.77 -2.34 1.85
C GLU A 144 -15.44 -3.04 1.54
N SER A 145 -14.36 -2.28 1.33
CA SER A 145 -13.11 -2.87 0.84
C SER A 145 -12.44 -3.81 1.84
N LYS A 146 -12.46 -3.47 3.13
CA LYS A 146 -11.79 -4.27 4.17
C LYS A 146 -12.38 -5.68 4.30
N PRO A 147 -13.71 -5.89 4.35
CA PRO A 147 -14.29 -7.24 4.34
C PRO A 147 -13.90 -8.04 3.10
N GLU A 148 -13.90 -7.42 1.91
CA GLU A 148 -13.49 -8.07 0.66
C GLU A 148 -12.02 -8.46 0.67
N ILE A 149 -11.14 -7.54 1.11
CA ILE A 149 -9.71 -7.80 1.23
C ILE A 149 -9.47 -8.97 2.18
N LEU A 150 -10.09 -9.00 3.36
CA LEU A 150 -9.94 -10.09 4.32
C LEU A 150 -10.39 -11.44 3.73
N LYS A 151 -11.48 -11.44 2.96
CA LYS A 151 -11.94 -12.63 2.24
C LYS A 151 -10.94 -13.11 1.19
N ILE A 152 -10.33 -12.19 0.43
CA ILE A 152 -9.28 -12.54 -0.54
C ILE A 152 -8.04 -13.07 0.19
N LEU A 153 -7.60 -12.37 1.23
CA LEU A 153 -6.39 -12.71 1.97
C LEU A 153 -6.49 -14.03 2.73
N SER A 154 -7.71 -14.49 3.07
CA SER A 154 -7.90 -15.80 3.68
C SER A 154 -7.43 -16.97 2.81
N GLN A 155 -7.29 -16.76 1.50
CA GLN A 155 -6.71 -17.74 0.56
C GLN A 155 -5.18 -17.84 0.63
N TYR A 156 -4.54 -16.88 1.31
CA TYR A 156 -3.08 -16.71 1.38
C TYR A 156 -2.55 -16.73 2.82
N ASN A 157 -3.26 -17.36 3.75
CA ASN A 157 -3.01 -17.30 5.20
C ASN A 157 -1.54 -17.48 5.61
N GLU A 158 -0.80 -18.39 4.92
CA GLU A 158 0.59 -18.71 5.28
C GLU A 158 1.56 -17.53 5.06
N LYS A 159 1.22 -16.59 4.19
CA LYS A 159 2.07 -15.44 3.84
C LYS A 159 1.46 -14.08 4.20
N VAL A 160 0.29 -14.07 4.84
CA VAL A 160 -0.37 -12.84 5.29
C VAL A 160 0.14 -12.42 6.67
N ILE A 161 0.49 -11.14 6.78
CA ILE A 161 0.88 -10.47 8.03
C ILE A 161 -0.07 -9.30 8.22
N ILE A 162 -0.84 -9.29 9.30
CA ILE A 162 -1.74 -8.20 9.64
C ILE A 162 -1.07 -7.32 10.68
N LEU A 163 -0.88 -6.03 10.37
CA LEU A 163 -0.27 -5.04 11.24
C LEU A 163 -1.23 -3.90 11.50
N ARG A 164 -1.30 -3.42 12.73
CA ARG A 164 -2.07 -2.22 13.11
C ARG A 164 -1.25 -0.93 13.01
N ASP A 165 0.08 -1.06 12.98
CA ASP A 165 1.01 0.05 12.76
C ASP A 165 2.27 -0.39 12.01
N ASN A 166 2.92 0.56 11.35
CA ASN A 166 4.15 0.32 10.56
C ASN A 166 5.30 -0.22 11.40
N VAL A 167 5.39 0.20 12.68
CA VAL A 167 6.48 -0.19 13.58
C VAL A 167 6.42 -1.67 13.98
N GLU A 168 5.26 -2.30 13.90
CA GLU A 168 5.09 -3.71 14.23
C GLU A 168 5.85 -4.64 13.29
N ILE A 169 6.22 -4.17 12.09
CA ILE A 169 7.00 -4.98 11.12
C ILE A 169 8.36 -5.41 11.69
N GLU A 170 8.94 -4.63 12.59
CA GLU A 170 10.24 -4.93 13.19
C GLU A 170 10.23 -6.25 13.98
N THR A 171 9.07 -6.71 14.41
CA THR A 171 8.93 -8.01 15.11
C THR A 171 8.96 -9.19 14.15
N HIS A 172 8.84 -8.95 12.85
CA HIS A 172 8.83 -9.97 11.78
C HIS A 172 10.15 -10.04 11.00
N LEU A 173 11.00 -9.02 11.10
CA LEU A 173 12.32 -8.92 10.49
C LEU A 173 13.41 -9.38 11.46
#